data_3dc32c72993beacf9515b03d7fc15a4a
#
_entry.id   3dc32c72993beacf9515b03d7fc15a4a
#
_cell.length_a   1.000
_cell.length_b   1.000
_cell.length_c   1.000
_cell.angle_alpha   90.00
_cell.angle_beta   90.00
_cell.angle_gamma   90.00
#
_symmetry.space_group_name_H-M   'P 1'
#
loop_
_entity.id
_entity.type
_entity.pdbx_description
1 polymer ?
#
loop_
_entity_poly.entity_id
_entity_poly.type
_entity_poly.pdbx_seq_one_letter_code
_entity_poly.pdbx_strand_id
1 'polypeptide(L)'
;MMPGSKPGKKRGVLFDVDGTLIDSSYFHALAWWQAFRREGLDIQISAIHRCVGMGGDKLIEHLVPGCTKDIQEDLKSAHGAVFSTFWPSLRPFDSARDLLAACSGAGLAVGLASSAQERDLDVARRLLDAGTSIDAWTSSNDAEESKPAPDILLACLDKLGLSPADVVFVGDAVWDVLAAGAIGVPAIALTCGGISEAELREAGAAEVYDNPRHLLENLGSSAIGKLGA
;
A
#
# COMPACT_ATOMS: atom_id res chain seq x y z
N MET A 1 1.87 3.92 -41.05
CA MET A 1 2.75 3.16 -40.13
C MET A 1 2.26 3.43 -38.71
N MET A 2 1.54 2.47 -38.11
CA MET A 2 1.13 2.57 -36.71
C MET A 2 2.39 2.43 -35.84
N PRO A 3 2.58 3.26 -34.78
CA PRO A 3 3.69 3.06 -33.85
C PRO A 3 3.50 1.70 -33.20
N GLY A 4 4.52 0.83 -33.34
CA GLY A 4 4.51 -0.49 -32.75
C GLY A 4 4.33 -0.38 -31.23
N SER A 5 3.36 -1.12 -30.69
CA SER A 5 3.20 -1.32 -29.26
C SER A 5 4.53 -1.84 -28.70
N LYS A 6 5.06 -1.14 -27.69
CA LYS A 6 6.19 -1.67 -26.90
C LYS A 6 5.80 -3.07 -26.41
N PRO A 7 6.70 -4.07 -26.48
CA PRO A 7 6.40 -5.37 -25.89
C PRO A 7 6.03 -5.17 -24.43
N GLY A 8 4.88 -5.70 -24.00
CA GLY A 8 4.41 -5.61 -22.63
C GLY A 8 5.47 -6.17 -21.67
N LYS A 9 5.69 -5.51 -20.55
CA LYS A 9 6.57 -6.00 -19.48
C LYS A 9 5.99 -7.32 -18.96
N LYS A 10 6.83 -8.34 -18.85
CA LYS A 10 6.39 -9.70 -18.47
C LYS A 10 6.40 -9.95 -16.96
N ARG A 11 7.07 -9.09 -16.19
CA ARG A 11 7.25 -9.20 -14.74
C ARG A 11 7.09 -7.81 -14.11
N GLY A 12 6.75 -7.75 -12.84
CA GLY A 12 6.48 -6.47 -12.20
C GLY A 12 6.66 -6.47 -10.69
N VAL A 13 6.55 -5.28 -10.14
CA VAL A 13 6.52 -5.04 -8.70
C VAL A 13 5.28 -4.23 -8.40
N LEU A 14 4.50 -4.70 -7.44
CA LEU A 14 3.39 -3.95 -6.88
C LEU A 14 3.84 -3.31 -5.57
N PHE A 15 3.45 -2.07 -5.34
CA PHE A 15 3.74 -1.34 -4.11
C PHE A 15 2.44 -0.94 -3.44
N ASP A 16 2.35 -1.12 -2.14
CA ASP A 16 1.48 -0.31 -1.31
C ASP A 16 2.01 1.13 -1.26
N VAL A 17 1.20 2.07 -0.76
CA VAL A 17 1.52 3.50 -0.81
C VAL A 17 1.70 4.08 0.59
N ASP A 18 0.66 3.94 1.45
CA ASP A 18 0.61 4.58 2.76
C ASP A 18 1.46 3.82 3.78
N GLY A 19 2.52 4.44 4.30
CA GLY A 19 3.49 3.77 5.17
C GLY A 19 4.61 3.02 4.43
N THR A 20 4.42 2.81 3.13
CA THR A 20 5.38 2.12 2.25
C THR A 20 6.22 3.11 1.43
N LEU A 21 5.56 3.98 0.66
CA LEU A 21 6.20 4.99 -0.19
C LEU A 21 6.01 6.40 0.36
N ILE A 22 4.92 6.65 1.06
CA ILE A 22 4.58 7.92 1.71
C ILE A 22 4.56 7.72 3.23
N ASP A 23 5.18 8.62 3.95
CA ASP A 23 5.12 8.68 5.42
C ASP A 23 3.76 9.20 5.86
N SER A 24 2.77 8.29 5.94
CA SER A 24 1.36 8.61 6.18
C SER A 24 0.67 7.73 7.24
N SER A 25 1.24 6.59 7.63
CA SER A 25 0.58 5.62 8.53
C SER A 25 0.15 6.23 9.86
N TYR A 26 1.00 7.04 10.49
CA TYR A 26 0.64 7.72 11.74
C TYR A 26 -0.39 8.84 11.56
N PHE A 27 -0.42 9.49 10.40
CA PHE A 27 -1.46 10.47 10.07
C PHE A 27 -2.82 9.79 9.88
N HIS A 28 -2.84 8.61 9.26
CA HIS A 28 -4.05 7.79 9.18
C HIS A 28 -4.52 7.35 10.57
N ALA A 29 -3.61 6.85 11.42
CA ALA A 29 -3.94 6.45 12.77
C ALA A 29 -4.53 7.62 13.59
N LEU A 30 -3.96 8.82 13.47
CA LEU A 30 -4.44 10.02 14.13
C LEU A 30 -5.81 10.47 13.59
N ALA A 31 -6.01 10.42 12.28
CA ALA A 31 -7.29 10.76 11.64
C ALA A 31 -8.41 9.80 12.09
N TRP A 32 -8.15 8.49 12.09
CA TRP A 32 -9.07 7.50 12.63
C TRP A 32 -9.35 7.69 14.12
N TRP A 33 -8.32 7.97 14.91
CA TRP A 33 -8.49 8.25 16.33
C TRP A 33 -9.43 9.43 16.57
N GLN A 34 -9.29 10.53 15.81
CA GLN A 34 -10.20 11.66 15.91
C GLN A 34 -11.62 11.31 15.44
N ALA A 35 -11.75 10.52 14.38
CA ALA A 35 -13.05 10.05 13.89
C ALA A 35 -13.79 9.22 14.96
N PHE A 36 -13.11 8.25 15.57
CA PHE A 36 -13.69 7.44 16.65
C PHE A 36 -14.09 8.28 17.87
N ARG A 37 -13.24 9.23 18.27
CA ARG A 37 -13.55 10.14 19.40
C ARG A 37 -14.79 10.99 19.16
N ARG A 38 -15.03 11.42 17.93
CA ARG A 38 -16.26 12.19 17.59
C ARG A 38 -17.53 11.36 17.78
N GLU A 39 -17.47 10.07 17.53
CA GLU A 39 -18.57 9.13 17.74
C GLU A 39 -18.63 8.59 19.19
N GLY A 40 -17.85 9.17 20.11
CA GLY A 40 -17.83 8.74 21.51
C GLY A 40 -17.12 7.39 21.75
N LEU A 41 -16.37 6.88 20.76
CA LEU A 41 -15.66 5.62 20.85
C LEU A 41 -14.23 5.85 21.35
N ASP A 42 -13.89 5.21 22.49
CA ASP A 42 -12.58 5.34 23.13
C ASP A 42 -11.66 4.18 22.74
N ILE A 43 -11.00 4.31 21.59
CA ILE A 43 -10.07 3.31 21.06
C ILE A 43 -8.64 3.83 21.19
N GLN A 44 -7.73 2.96 21.65
CA GLN A 44 -6.32 3.31 21.78
C GLN A 44 -5.69 3.54 20.40
N ILE A 45 -4.92 4.62 20.25
CA ILE A 45 -4.28 4.95 18.97
C ILE A 45 -3.31 3.87 18.49
N SER A 46 -2.67 3.14 19.39
CA SER A 46 -1.80 2.01 19.06
C SER A 46 -2.56 0.83 18.45
N ALA A 47 -3.80 0.57 18.89
CA ALA A 47 -4.66 -0.45 18.29
C ALA A 47 -5.12 0.00 16.89
N ILE A 48 -5.46 1.28 16.74
CA ILE A 48 -5.82 1.85 15.45
C ILE A 48 -4.64 1.75 14.46
N HIS A 49 -3.43 2.14 14.90
CA HIS A 49 -2.24 2.08 14.03
C HIS A 49 -1.99 0.67 13.48
N ARG A 50 -2.17 -0.38 14.31
CA ARG A 50 -2.02 -1.78 13.86
C ARG A 50 -3.02 -2.19 12.79
N CYS A 51 -4.13 -1.47 12.65
CA CYS A 51 -5.15 -1.71 11.63
C CYS A 51 -4.97 -0.83 10.38
N VAL A 52 -4.04 0.13 10.39
CA VAL A 52 -3.68 0.90 9.19
C VAL A 52 -3.11 -0.07 8.14
N GLY A 53 -3.48 0.14 6.88
CA GLY A 53 -3.19 -0.81 5.79
C GLY A 53 -4.41 -1.67 5.41
N MET A 54 -5.36 -1.90 6.33
CA MET A 54 -6.69 -2.36 5.99
C MET A 54 -7.48 -1.27 5.27
N GLY A 55 -8.50 -1.63 4.50
CA GLY A 55 -9.55 -0.68 4.13
C GLY A 55 -10.37 -0.22 5.35
N GLY A 56 -10.94 0.97 5.26
CA GLY A 56 -11.68 1.56 6.38
C GLY A 56 -12.85 0.73 6.89
N ASP A 57 -13.48 -0.07 6.03
CA ASP A 57 -14.53 -1.02 6.39
C ASP A 57 -14.03 -2.12 7.34
N LYS A 58 -12.92 -2.78 6.97
CA LYS A 58 -12.30 -3.85 7.77
C LYS A 58 -11.68 -3.32 9.06
N LEU A 59 -11.07 -2.12 9.02
CA LEU A 59 -10.54 -1.45 10.21
C LEU A 59 -11.65 -1.18 11.22
N ILE A 60 -12.79 -0.64 10.77
CA ILE A 60 -13.93 -0.35 11.66
C ILE A 60 -14.52 -1.66 12.20
N GLU A 61 -14.73 -2.66 11.35
CA GLU A 61 -15.27 -3.96 11.77
C GLU A 61 -14.37 -4.63 12.82
N HIS A 62 -13.05 -4.55 12.64
CA HIS A 62 -12.05 -5.12 13.56
C HIS A 62 -12.07 -4.41 14.93
N LEU A 63 -12.13 -3.08 14.95
CA LEU A 63 -12.03 -2.27 16.17
C LEU A 63 -13.39 -2.07 16.87
N VAL A 64 -14.49 -2.10 16.13
CA VAL A 64 -15.86 -1.90 16.61
C VAL A 64 -16.80 -2.96 16.02
N PRO A 65 -16.67 -4.23 16.45
CA PRO A 65 -17.53 -5.30 15.93
C PRO A 65 -19.02 -4.98 16.09
N GLY A 66 -19.79 -5.19 15.02
CA GLY A 66 -21.22 -4.91 15.03
C GLY A 66 -21.59 -3.44 14.83
N CYS A 67 -20.65 -2.59 14.44
CA CYS A 67 -20.91 -1.21 14.05
C CYS A 67 -21.91 -1.14 12.89
N THR A 68 -22.94 -0.29 13.01
CA THR A 68 -23.94 -0.13 11.96
C THR A 68 -23.34 0.54 10.72
N LYS A 69 -23.97 0.32 9.55
CA LYS A 69 -23.50 0.91 8.29
C LYS A 69 -23.45 2.44 8.34
N ASP A 70 -24.45 3.07 8.96
CA ASP A 70 -24.52 4.52 9.07
C ASP A 70 -23.31 5.07 9.86
N ILE A 71 -23.00 4.46 11.02
CA ILE A 71 -21.82 4.84 11.83
C ILE A 71 -20.51 4.56 11.06
N GLN A 72 -20.44 3.46 10.30
CA GLN A 72 -19.27 3.19 9.48
C GLN A 72 -19.04 4.27 8.41
N GLU A 73 -20.10 4.75 7.77
CA GLU A 73 -20.02 5.82 6.78
C GLU A 73 -19.62 7.15 7.43
N ASP A 74 -20.18 7.49 8.58
CA ASP A 74 -19.81 8.68 9.35
C ASP A 74 -18.34 8.65 9.78
N LEU A 75 -17.86 7.50 10.27
CA LEU A 75 -16.46 7.31 10.64
C LEU A 75 -15.51 7.46 9.44
N LYS A 76 -15.84 6.84 8.29
CA LYS A 76 -15.04 6.97 7.05
C LYS A 76 -15.03 8.41 6.55
N SER A 77 -16.18 9.08 6.59
CA SER A 77 -16.29 10.49 6.20
C SER A 77 -15.47 11.40 7.12
N ALA A 78 -15.59 11.19 8.43
CA ALA A 78 -14.83 11.94 9.44
C ALA A 78 -13.31 11.71 9.30
N HIS A 79 -12.88 10.44 9.14
CA HIS A 79 -11.48 10.11 8.86
C HIS A 79 -10.97 10.87 7.64
N GLY A 80 -11.68 10.78 6.51
CA GLY A 80 -11.25 11.43 5.28
C GLY A 80 -11.19 12.96 5.39
N ALA A 81 -12.12 13.58 6.14
CA ALA A 81 -12.09 15.02 6.39
C ALA A 81 -10.88 15.42 7.23
N VAL A 82 -10.57 14.67 8.28
CA VAL A 82 -9.39 14.91 9.13
C VAL A 82 -8.10 14.63 8.36
N PHE A 83 -8.00 13.49 7.67
CA PHE A 83 -6.79 13.10 6.94
C PHE A 83 -6.41 14.12 5.87
N SER A 84 -7.40 14.70 5.17
CA SER A 84 -7.13 15.74 4.17
C SER A 84 -6.43 16.98 4.74
N THR A 85 -6.58 17.26 6.03
CA THR A 85 -5.86 18.38 6.68
C THR A 85 -4.36 18.13 6.82
N PHE A 86 -3.93 16.86 6.75
CA PHE A 86 -2.53 16.46 6.83
C PHE A 86 -1.82 16.40 5.46
N TRP A 87 -2.53 16.47 4.33
CA TRP A 87 -1.91 16.41 3.01
C TRP A 87 -0.71 17.35 2.82
N PRO A 88 -0.72 18.61 3.30
CA PRO A 88 0.46 19.48 3.19
C PRO A 88 1.68 18.99 3.98
N SER A 89 1.48 18.12 4.95
CA SER A 89 2.53 17.56 5.82
C SER A 89 3.10 16.25 5.29
N LEU A 90 2.38 15.55 4.40
CA LEU A 90 2.83 14.28 3.86
C LEU A 90 4.10 14.43 3.04
N ARG A 91 4.99 13.45 3.15
CA ARG A 91 6.26 13.38 2.40
C ARG A 91 6.49 11.95 1.91
N PRO A 92 7.06 11.77 0.72
CA PRO A 92 7.63 10.48 0.35
C PRO A 92 8.74 10.09 1.32
N PHE A 93 8.85 8.79 1.61
CA PHE A 93 10.04 8.29 2.26
C PHE A 93 11.29 8.50 1.39
N ASP A 94 12.44 8.59 2.05
CA ASP A 94 13.72 8.75 1.35
C ASP A 94 13.92 7.63 0.31
N SER A 95 14.31 8.02 -0.90
CA SER A 95 14.53 7.14 -2.06
C SER A 95 13.28 6.39 -2.58
N ALA A 96 12.06 6.72 -2.14
CA ALA A 96 10.85 6.06 -2.66
C ALA A 96 10.70 6.25 -4.18
N ARG A 97 10.92 7.47 -4.70
CA ARG A 97 10.92 7.76 -6.14
C ARG A 97 12.00 6.98 -6.88
N ASP A 98 13.21 6.96 -6.32
CA ASP A 98 14.37 6.31 -6.95
C ASP A 98 14.18 4.80 -7.02
N LEU A 99 13.55 4.20 -6.01
CA LEU A 99 13.17 2.78 -6.01
C LEU A 99 12.20 2.44 -7.16
N LEU A 100 11.14 3.25 -7.32
CA LEU A 100 10.19 3.09 -8.44
C LEU A 100 10.91 3.23 -9.80
N ALA A 101 11.78 4.25 -9.92
CA ALA A 101 12.56 4.48 -11.13
C ALA A 101 13.53 3.34 -11.42
N ALA A 102 14.19 2.78 -10.42
CA ALA A 102 15.11 1.64 -10.56
C ALA A 102 14.36 0.38 -11.02
N CYS A 103 13.19 0.08 -10.45
CA CYS A 103 12.35 -1.04 -10.90
C CYS A 103 11.91 -0.87 -12.36
N SER A 104 11.41 0.33 -12.72
CA SER A 104 11.00 0.62 -14.09
C SER A 104 12.19 0.57 -15.06
N GLY A 105 13.36 1.10 -14.65
CA GLY A 105 14.61 1.06 -15.42
C GLY A 105 15.15 -0.35 -15.64
N ALA A 106 14.87 -1.27 -14.73
CA ALA A 106 15.17 -2.70 -14.87
C ALA A 106 14.17 -3.43 -15.80
N GLY A 107 13.21 -2.73 -16.40
CA GLY A 107 12.23 -3.31 -17.33
C GLY A 107 11.02 -3.97 -16.64
N LEU A 108 10.88 -3.81 -15.32
CA LEU A 108 9.73 -4.30 -14.56
C LEU A 108 8.53 -3.37 -14.70
N ALA A 109 7.33 -3.94 -14.75
CA ALA A 109 6.11 -3.16 -14.57
C ALA A 109 6.00 -2.72 -13.12
N VAL A 110 5.57 -1.48 -12.90
CA VAL A 110 5.41 -0.90 -11.57
C VAL A 110 3.94 -0.56 -11.36
N GLY A 111 3.32 -1.21 -10.38
CA GLY A 111 1.95 -0.96 -9.97
C GLY A 111 1.86 -0.38 -8.56
N LEU A 112 0.88 0.49 -8.32
CA LEU A 112 0.50 0.91 -6.97
C LEU A 112 -0.82 0.23 -6.60
N ALA A 113 -0.85 -0.46 -5.46
CA ALA A 113 -2.04 -1.19 -4.96
C ALA A 113 -2.41 -0.66 -3.56
N SER A 114 -3.16 0.45 -3.52
CA SER A 114 -3.51 1.16 -2.29
C SER A 114 -4.95 0.91 -1.88
N SER A 115 -5.21 0.73 -0.59
CA SER A 115 -6.55 0.72 0.01
C SER A 115 -7.13 2.13 0.23
N ALA A 116 -6.38 3.19 -0.10
CA ALA A 116 -6.80 4.57 0.02
C ALA A 116 -7.92 4.94 -0.97
N GLN A 117 -8.69 5.97 -0.64
CA GLN A 117 -9.60 6.57 -1.60
C GLN A 117 -8.81 7.22 -2.75
N GLU A 118 -9.42 7.25 -3.94
CA GLU A 118 -8.76 7.78 -5.14
C GLU A 118 -8.19 9.19 -4.95
N ARG A 119 -8.91 10.09 -4.26
CA ARG A 119 -8.45 11.45 -3.97
C ARG A 119 -7.16 11.49 -3.14
N ASP A 120 -7.01 10.57 -2.17
CA ASP A 120 -5.84 10.48 -1.29
C ASP A 120 -4.66 9.87 -2.06
N LEU A 121 -4.94 8.85 -2.87
CA LEU A 121 -3.97 8.26 -3.80
C LEU A 121 -3.45 9.28 -4.83
N ASP A 122 -4.31 10.15 -5.33
CA ASP A 122 -3.90 11.22 -6.24
C ASP A 122 -2.94 12.23 -5.59
N VAL A 123 -3.14 12.53 -4.30
CA VAL A 123 -2.19 13.35 -3.53
C VAL A 123 -0.85 12.62 -3.40
N ALA A 124 -0.86 11.35 -3.00
CA ALA A 124 0.34 10.53 -2.88
C ALA A 124 1.12 10.45 -4.19
N ARG A 125 0.44 10.22 -5.33
CA ARG A 125 1.06 10.17 -6.66
C ARG A 125 1.71 11.48 -7.07
N ARG A 126 1.08 12.62 -6.75
CA ARG A 126 1.68 13.95 -6.99
C ARG A 126 2.92 14.17 -6.13
N LEU A 127 2.90 13.72 -4.87
CA LEU A 127 4.06 13.82 -3.97
C LEU A 127 5.21 12.93 -4.43
N LEU A 128 4.91 11.70 -4.87
CA LEU A 128 5.91 10.78 -5.42
C LEU A 128 6.56 11.36 -6.69
N ASP A 129 5.80 12.08 -7.52
CA ASP A 129 6.28 12.69 -8.77
C ASP A 129 7.19 11.72 -9.58
N ALA A 130 6.76 10.45 -9.65
CA ALA A 130 7.55 9.36 -10.25
C ALA A 130 7.42 9.31 -11.79
N GLY A 131 6.69 10.26 -12.38
CA GLY A 131 6.56 10.42 -13.83
C GLY A 131 6.04 9.15 -14.49
N THR A 132 6.80 8.64 -15.48
CA THR A 132 6.47 7.44 -16.26
C THR A 132 6.94 6.14 -15.61
N SER A 133 7.44 6.18 -14.38
CA SER A 133 7.91 4.97 -13.67
C SER A 133 6.77 4.10 -13.13
N ILE A 134 5.54 4.63 -13.05
CA ILE A 134 4.34 3.91 -12.62
C ILE A 134 3.51 3.57 -13.86
N ASP A 135 3.24 2.27 -14.07
CA ASP A 135 2.49 1.78 -15.23
C ASP A 135 0.99 1.66 -14.93
N ALA A 136 0.60 1.33 -13.68
CA ALA A 136 -0.79 1.23 -13.25
C ALA A 136 -0.95 1.58 -11.76
N TRP A 137 -2.19 1.87 -11.36
CA TRP A 137 -2.57 2.05 -9.96
C TRP A 137 -4.00 1.61 -9.72
N THR A 138 -4.25 1.20 -8.47
CA THR A 138 -5.58 0.87 -7.96
C THR A 138 -5.82 1.58 -6.63
N SER A 139 -7.07 1.94 -6.40
CA SER A 139 -7.60 2.57 -5.19
C SER A 139 -8.69 1.69 -4.58
N SER A 140 -9.24 2.06 -3.44
CA SER A 140 -10.37 1.36 -2.82
C SER A 140 -11.58 1.17 -3.74
N ASN A 141 -11.71 1.96 -4.81
CA ASN A 141 -12.79 1.84 -5.78
C ASN A 141 -12.62 0.65 -6.75
N ASP A 142 -11.43 0.08 -6.84
CA ASP A 142 -11.09 -1.00 -7.76
C ASP A 142 -11.22 -2.40 -7.12
N ALA A 143 -11.58 -2.48 -5.82
CA ALA A 143 -11.67 -3.72 -5.05
C ALA A 143 -13.06 -3.89 -4.44
N GLU A 144 -13.58 -5.11 -4.42
CA GLU A 144 -14.83 -5.45 -3.72
C GLU A 144 -14.57 -5.64 -2.22
N GLU A 145 -13.49 -6.33 -1.87
CA GLU A 145 -13.03 -6.56 -0.51
C GLU A 145 -11.69 -5.85 -0.25
N SER A 146 -11.59 -5.22 0.91
CA SER A 146 -10.35 -4.55 1.34
C SER A 146 -9.35 -5.52 1.93
N LYS A 147 -8.03 -5.13 1.96
CA LYS A 147 -6.99 -5.89 2.65
C LYS A 147 -7.46 -6.32 4.06
N PRO A 148 -7.23 -7.58 4.47
CA PRO A 148 -6.29 -8.56 3.93
C PRO A 148 -6.79 -9.37 2.72
N ALA A 149 -7.96 -9.09 2.15
CA ALA A 149 -8.36 -9.70 0.88
C ALA A 149 -7.42 -9.23 -0.25
N PRO A 150 -7.14 -10.08 -1.25
CA PRO A 150 -6.17 -9.77 -2.31
C PRO A 150 -6.72 -8.91 -3.45
N ASP A 151 -7.97 -8.49 -3.39
CA ASP A 151 -8.72 -7.89 -4.50
C ASP A 151 -8.00 -6.69 -5.13
N ILE A 152 -7.44 -5.81 -4.29
CA ILE A 152 -6.72 -4.64 -4.76
C ILE A 152 -5.43 -5.00 -5.54
N LEU A 153 -4.77 -6.09 -5.13
CA LEU A 153 -3.61 -6.62 -5.84
C LEU A 153 -4.03 -7.26 -7.15
N LEU A 154 -5.11 -8.05 -7.15
CA LEU A 154 -5.67 -8.68 -8.35
C LEU A 154 -6.10 -7.64 -9.38
N ALA A 155 -6.78 -6.58 -8.95
CA ALA A 155 -7.16 -5.47 -9.82
C ALA A 155 -5.93 -4.76 -10.43
N CYS A 156 -4.86 -4.59 -9.66
CA CYS A 156 -3.61 -4.01 -10.16
C CYS A 156 -2.92 -4.93 -11.17
N LEU A 157 -2.88 -6.23 -10.89
CA LEU A 157 -2.36 -7.24 -11.81
C LEU A 157 -3.11 -7.25 -13.14
N ASP A 158 -4.44 -7.18 -13.10
CA ASP A 158 -5.28 -7.12 -14.30
C ASP A 158 -4.95 -5.89 -15.16
N LYS A 159 -4.84 -4.70 -14.55
CA LYS A 159 -4.44 -3.47 -15.24
C LYS A 159 -3.05 -3.57 -15.88
N LEU A 160 -2.14 -4.35 -15.28
CA LEU A 160 -0.79 -4.56 -15.80
C LEU A 160 -0.71 -5.72 -16.81
N GLY A 161 -1.73 -6.58 -16.89
CA GLY A 161 -1.73 -7.81 -17.68
C GLY A 161 -0.71 -8.83 -17.17
N LEU A 162 -0.52 -8.92 -15.85
CA LEU A 162 0.43 -9.81 -15.18
C LEU A 162 -0.29 -10.86 -14.34
N SER A 163 0.39 -11.97 -14.07
CA SER A 163 -0.08 -13.01 -13.14
C SER A 163 0.62 -12.89 -11.77
N PRO A 164 0.03 -13.46 -10.70
CA PRO A 164 0.67 -13.51 -9.38
C PRO A 164 2.09 -14.10 -9.38
N ALA A 165 2.36 -15.08 -10.27
CA ALA A 165 3.67 -15.72 -10.38
C ALA A 165 4.77 -14.80 -10.95
N ASP A 166 4.39 -13.68 -11.57
CA ASP A 166 5.31 -12.78 -12.29
C ASP A 166 5.65 -11.52 -11.48
N VAL A 167 5.21 -11.43 -10.22
CA VAL A 167 5.35 -10.21 -9.43
C VAL A 167 5.86 -10.45 -8.02
N VAL A 168 6.37 -9.39 -7.42
CA VAL A 168 6.64 -9.24 -5.98
C VAL A 168 5.79 -8.08 -5.48
N PHE A 169 5.28 -8.18 -4.26
CA PHE A 169 4.58 -7.08 -3.60
C PHE A 169 5.44 -6.46 -2.50
N VAL A 170 5.40 -5.14 -2.37
CA VAL A 170 6.11 -4.39 -1.33
C VAL A 170 5.09 -3.62 -0.50
N GLY A 171 5.08 -3.81 0.82
CA GLY A 171 4.18 -3.13 1.75
C GLY A 171 4.79 -2.96 3.15
N ASP A 172 4.11 -2.29 4.07
CA ASP A 172 4.60 -2.02 5.43
C ASP A 172 3.74 -2.67 6.52
N ALA A 173 2.55 -3.16 6.17
CA ALA A 173 1.59 -3.69 7.11
C ALA A 173 1.50 -5.23 7.05
N VAL A 174 1.10 -5.83 8.17
CA VAL A 174 0.73 -7.27 8.21
C VAL A 174 -0.34 -7.59 7.16
N TRP A 175 -1.26 -6.66 6.92
CA TRP A 175 -2.36 -6.80 5.97
C TRP A 175 -1.90 -6.91 4.53
N ASP A 176 -0.81 -6.25 4.19
CA ASP A 176 -0.13 -6.34 2.90
C ASP A 176 0.44 -7.73 2.66
N VAL A 177 1.16 -8.23 3.66
CA VAL A 177 1.78 -9.56 3.62
C VAL A 177 0.73 -10.65 3.48
N LEU A 178 -0.38 -10.54 4.25
CA LEU A 178 -1.49 -11.50 4.18
C LEU A 178 -2.20 -11.45 2.82
N ALA A 179 -2.48 -10.25 2.29
CA ALA A 179 -3.12 -10.10 0.98
C ALA A 179 -2.27 -10.69 -0.15
N ALA A 180 -0.96 -10.44 -0.16
CA ALA A 180 -0.03 -11.02 -1.11
C ALA A 180 0.05 -12.55 -0.97
N GLY A 181 0.16 -13.05 0.27
CA GLY A 181 0.22 -14.48 0.59
C GLY A 181 -1.02 -15.24 0.14
N ALA A 182 -2.21 -14.63 0.21
CA ALA A 182 -3.47 -15.24 -0.21
C ALA A 182 -3.49 -15.65 -1.70
N ILE A 183 -2.70 -14.99 -2.54
CA ILE A 183 -2.57 -15.29 -3.97
C ILE A 183 -1.19 -15.80 -4.36
N GLY A 184 -0.36 -16.18 -3.38
CA GLY A 184 0.96 -16.75 -3.61
C GLY A 184 2.01 -15.76 -4.13
N VAL A 185 1.79 -14.46 -3.98
CA VAL A 185 2.76 -13.40 -4.32
C VAL A 185 3.77 -13.26 -3.18
N PRO A 186 5.08 -13.33 -3.44
CA PRO A 186 6.09 -13.04 -2.43
C PRO A 186 5.98 -11.59 -1.94
N ALA A 187 5.91 -11.38 -0.62
CA ALA A 187 5.86 -10.06 -0.01
C ALA A 187 7.23 -9.66 0.54
N ILE A 188 7.70 -8.48 0.15
CA ILE A 188 8.76 -7.73 0.82
C ILE A 188 8.09 -6.74 1.76
N ALA A 189 8.49 -6.72 3.02
CA ALA A 189 7.93 -5.80 4.00
C ALA A 189 8.93 -4.69 4.36
N LEU A 190 8.39 -3.48 4.65
CA LEU A 190 9.17 -2.34 5.12
C LEU A 190 8.72 -1.99 6.56
N THR A 191 9.69 -1.74 7.45
CA THR A 191 9.36 -1.38 8.85
C THR A 191 9.06 0.10 9.04
N CYS A 192 9.24 0.93 8.02
CA CYS A 192 9.02 2.39 8.10
C CYS A 192 7.58 2.81 8.40
N GLY A 193 6.59 1.95 8.13
CA GLY A 193 5.20 2.17 8.53
C GLY A 193 4.94 1.96 10.02
N GLY A 194 5.92 1.44 10.77
CA GLY A 194 5.86 1.32 12.24
C GLY A 194 5.48 -0.07 12.75
N ILE A 195 5.37 -1.07 11.87
CA ILE A 195 5.20 -2.48 12.26
C ILE A 195 6.58 -3.12 12.43
N SER A 196 6.75 -3.94 13.47
CA SER A 196 8.03 -4.56 13.75
C SER A 196 8.38 -5.66 12.74
N GLU A 197 9.69 -5.87 12.50
CA GLU A 197 10.18 -6.95 11.66
C GLU A 197 9.65 -8.31 12.10
N ALA A 198 9.56 -8.56 13.41
CA ALA A 198 9.06 -9.82 13.94
C ALA A 198 7.60 -10.09 13.52
N GLU A 199 6.72 -9.08 13.64
CA GLU A 199 5.32 -9.19 13.23
C GLU A 199 5.17 -9.38 11.71
N LEU A 200 5.97 -8.67 10.91
CA LEU A 200 5.95 -8.80 9.45
C LEU A 200 6.43 -10.18 9.00
N ARG A 201 7.47 -10.73 9.66
CA ARG A 201 7.95 -12.09 9.38
C ARG A 201 6.95 -13.15 9.83
N GLU A 202 6.31 -12.99 10.97
CA GLU A 202 5.25 -13.88 11.45
C GLU A 202 4.06 -13.91 10.49
N ALA A 203 3.73 -12.78 9.87
CA ALA A 203 2.70 -12.69 8.83
C ALA A 203 3.11 -13.38 7.51
N GLY A 204 4.38 -13.71 7.30
CA GLY A 204 4.87 -14.44 6.12
C GLY A 204 5.69 -13.58 5.15
N ALA A 205 6.19 -12.41 5.55
CA ALA A 205 7.08 -11.61 4.70
C ALA A 205 8.34 -12.40 4.32
N ALA A 206 8.61 -12.51 3.02
CA ALA A 206 9.76 -13.22 2.50
C ALA A 206 11.09 -12.50 2.81
N GLU A 207 11.05 -11.18 2.76
CA GLU A 207 12.18 -10.29 3.05
C GLU A 207 11.66 -9.08 3.82
N VAL A 208 12.50 -8.48 4.69
CA VAL A 208 12.16 -7.28 5.45
C VAL A 208 13.31 -6.28 5.35
N TYR A 209 12.99 -5.02 5.05
CA TYR A 209 13.92 -3.90 5.00
C TYR A 209 13.39 -2.74 5.86
N ASP A 210 14.26 -1.79 6.21
CA ASP A 210 13.86 -0.68 7.08
C ASP A 210 12.92 0.31 6.36
N ASN A 211 13.21 0.59 5.08
CA ASN A 211 12.52 1.62 4.29
C ASN A 211 12.85 1.48 2.79
N PRO A 212 12.27 2.30 1.90
CA PRO A 212 12.55 2.27 0.46
C PRO A 212 14.04 2.41 0.10
N ARG A 213 14.79 3.24 0.84
CA ARG A 213 16.23 3.41 0.63
C ARG A 213 16.99 2.12 0.89
N HIS A 214 16.74 1.46 2.03
CA HIS A 214 17.40 0.21 2.37
C HIS A 214 17.08 -0.89 1.34
N LEU A 215 15.84 -0.97 0.86
CA LEU A 215 15.46 -1.89 -0.22
C LEU A 215 16.18 -1.53 -1.52
N LEU A 216 16.26 -0.25 -1.90
CA LEU A 216 16.97 0.19 -3.11
C LEU A 216 18.46 -0.16 -3.07
N GLU A 217 19.13 0.05 -1.94
CA GLU A 217 20.54 -0.30 -1.74
C GLU A 217 20.80 -1.81 -1.90
N ASN A 218 19.78 -2.64 -1.66
CA ASN A 218 19.83 -4.11 -1.76
C ASN A 218 19.04 -4.66 -2.94
N LEU A 219 18.58 -3.83 -3.88
CA LEU A 219 17.63 -4.19 -4.93
C LEU A 219 18.09 -5.42 -5.74
N GLY A 220 19.36 -5.48 -6.12
CA GLY A 220 19.89 -6.57 -6.93
C GLY A 220 19.91 -7.95 -6.24
N SER A 221 19.97 -7.99 -4.92
CA SER A 221 19.94 -9.24 -4.12
C SER A 221 18.55 -9.62 -3.63
N SER A 222 17.60 -8.68 -3.68
CA SER A 222 16.22 -8.88 -3.25
C SER A 222 15.42 -9.79 -4.20
N ALA A 223 14.22 -10.16 -3.76
CA ALA A 223 13.27 -10.87 -4.61
C ALA A 223 12.92 -10.07 -5.90
N ILE A 224 12.94 -8.73 -5.85
CA ILE A 224 12.76 -7.89 -7.03
C ILE A 224 13.91 -8.08 -8.02
N GLY A 225 15.15 -8.07 -7.56
CA GLY A 225 16.32 -8.29 -8.42
C GLY A 225 16.30 -9.66 -9.12
N LYS A 226 15.81 -10.68 -8.43
CA LYS A 226 15.64 -12.03 -8.98
C LYS A 226 14.56 -12.11 -10.07
N LEU A 227 13.56 -11.21 -10.07
CA LEU A 227 12.59 -11.12 -11.18
C LEU A 227 13.25 -10.61 -12.47
N GLY A 228 14.25 -9.74 -12.39
CA GLY A 228 14.92 -9.13 -13.54
C GLY A 228 15.99 -10.03 -14.20
N ALA A 229 16.37 -11.14 -13.53
CA ALA A 229 17.45 -12.04 -13.99
C ALA A 229 16.93 -13.15 -14.97
#